data_00a4c5c7a2ca1fe97a0f2a0c9d3982fa
#
_entry.id   00a4c5c7a2ca1fe97a0f2a0c9d3982fa
#
_cell.length_a   1.000
_cell.length_b   1.000
_cell.length_c   1.000
_cell.angle_alpha   90.00
_cell.angle_beta   90.00
_cell.angle_gamma   90.00
#
_symmetry.space_group_name_H-M   'P 1'
#
loop_
_entity.id
_entity.type
_entity.pdbx_description
1 polymer ?
#
loop_
_entity_poly.entity_id
_entity_poly.type
_entity_poly.pdbx_seq_one_letter_code
_entity_poly.pdbx_strand_id
1 'polypeptide(L)'
;MNAQVYNRCVGTRYCANNCPYKVRVYNWYRYTDENVPEPMNWQWNPDVTVRTNGIMEKCSFCMQRIKDAENRAALEEGRDVRDGEIVPACQQSCPAEAIVFGNLRDPEARVSQILESERTYKVLDELINTQPAVSYLKKVTFHEVSGGH
;
A
#
# COMPACT_ATOMS: atom_id res chain seq x y z
N MET A 1 8.66 5.00 3.24
CA MET A 1 7.51 4.23 3.77
C MET A 1 7.81 3.78 5.20
N ASN A 2 6.84 3.84 6.10
CA ASN A 2 6.98 3.26 7.44
C ASN A 2 6.68 1.75 7.36
N ALA A 3 7.72 0.92 7.42
CA ALA A 3 7.59 -0.53 7.23
C ALA A 3 7.19 -1.26 8.52
N GLN A 4 6.43 -2.33 8.37
CA GLN A 4 6.14 -3.30 9.44
C GLN A 4 6.98 -4.54 9.20
N VAL A 5 7.93 -4.81 10.09
CA VAL A 5 8.78 -6.02 10.03
C VAL A 5 8.16 -7.08 10.93
N TYR A 6 7.41 -8.00 10.34
CA TYR A 6 6.61 -8.98 11.07
C TYR A 6 7.43 -9.87 12.01
N ASN A 7 8.60 -10.33 11.56
CA ASN A 7 9.47 -11.21 12.35
C ASN A 7 10.09 -10.54 13.60
N ARG A 8 10.02 -9.22 13.69
CA ARG A 8 10.51 -8.42 14.82
C ARG A 8 9.39 -7.86 15.69
N CYS A 9 8.15 -8.13 15.33
CA CYS A 9 7.01 -7.62 16.07
C CYS A 9 6.77 -8.43 17.33
N VAL A 10 6.79 -7.76 18.48
CA VAL A 10 6.48 -8.36 19.79
C VAL A 10 5.07 -8.04 20.28
N GLY A 11 4.27 -7.34 19.47
CA GLY A 11 2.86 -7.11 19.73
C GLY A 11 2.51 -6.13 20.85
N THR A 12 3.37 -5.17 21.15
CA THR A 12 3.10 -4.13 22.16
C THR A 12 1.95 -3.19 21.78
N ARG A 13 1.53 -3.15 20.51
CA ARG A 13 0.43 -2.35 19.95
C ARG A 13 0.61 -0.83 20.04
N TYR A 14 1.74 -0.35 20.53
CA TYR A 14 2.04 1.07 20.62
C TYR A 14 1.93 1.78 19.27
N CYS A 15 2.37 1.14 18.19
CA CYS A 15 2.27 1.65 16.83
C CYS A 15 0.80 1.85 16.37
N ALA A 16 -0.14 1.03 16.85
CA ALA A 16 -1.56 1.23 16.59
C ALA A 16 -2.13 2.39 17.40
N ASN A 17 -1.72 2.52 18.67
CA ASN A 17 -2.19 3.61 19.53
C ASN A 17 -1.78 4.98 18.98
N ASN A 18 -0.55 5.10 18.49
CA ASN A 18 -0.03 6.35 17.93
C ASN A 18 -0.40 6.60 16.46
N CYS A 19 -0.94 5.62 15.75
CA CYS A 19 -1.29 5.82 14.36
C CYS A 19 -2.53 6.72 14.22
N PRO A 20 -2.42 7.92 13.65
CA PRO A 20 -3.57 8.82 13.47
C PRO A 20 -4.57 8.27 12.44
N TYR A 21 -4.10 7.44 11.50
CA TYR A 21 -4.93 6.82 10.47
C TYR A 21 -5.63 5.55 10.93
N LYS A 22 -5.25 4.97 12.08
CA LYS A 22 -5.78 3.71 12.62
C LYS A 22 -5.73 2.53 11.64
N VAL A 23 -4.68 2.47 10.83
CA VAL A 23 -4.49 1.46 9.76
C VAL A 23 -3.59 0.30 10.16
N ARG A 24 -3.28 0.18 11.43
CA ARG A 24 -2.48 -0.93 11.97
C ARG A 24 -3.39 -1.87 12.72
N VAL A 25 -3.44 -3.12 12.27
CA VAL A 25 -4.32 -4.17 12.80
C VAL A 25 -3.49 -5.14 13.65
N TYR A 26 -4.03 -5.51 14.79
CA TYR A 26 -3.43 -6.51 15.66
C TYR A 26 -4.12 -7.86 15.48
N ASN A 27 -3.35 -8.92 15.30
CA ASN A 27 -3.87 -10.26 15.15
C ASN A 27 -4.19 -10.88 16.51
N TRP A 28 -5.44 -10.79 16.91
CA TRP A 28 -5.91 -11.35 18.16
C TRP A 28 -6.04 -12.88 18.13
N TYR A 29 -6.36 -13.41 16.96
CA TYR A 29 -6.61 -14.84 16.76
C TYR A 29 -5.61 -15.42 15.78
N ARG A 30 -5.42 -16.73 15.88
CA ARG A 30 -4.65 -17.48 14.91
C ARG A 30 -5.57 -17.86 13.76
N TYR A 31 -5.47 -17.13 12.65
CA TYR A 31 -6.25 -17.39 11.44
C TYR A 31 -5.57 -18.42 10.52
N THR A 32 -4.30 -18.73 10.76
CA THR A 32 -3.55 -19.71 10.02
C THR A 32 -3.47 -20.99 10.83
N ASP A 33 -4.01 -22.07 10.31
CA ASP A 33 -3.82 -23.41 10.87
C ASP A 33 -2.53 -24.01 10.28
N GLU A 34 -1.69 -24.61 11.12
CA GLU A 34 -0.49 -25.33 10.67
C GLU A 34 -0.85 -26.62 9.92
N ASN A 35 -2.06 -27.15 10.13
CA ASN A 35 -2.56 -28.37 9.55
C ASN A 35 -3.58 -28.13 8.43
N VAL A 36 -3.37 -27.10 7.60
CA VAL A 36 -4.24 -26.88 6.44
C VAL A 36 -4.11 -28.07 5.49
N PRO A 37 -5.21 -28.79 5.19
CA PRO A 37 -5.15 -29.94 4.32
C PRO A 37 -4.80 -29.56 2.88
N GLU A 38 -4.09 -30.45 2.18
CA GLU A 38 -3.89 -30.32 0.75
C GLU A 38 -5.24 -30.46 0.00
N PRO A 39 -5.49 -29.67 -1.04
CA PRO A 39 -4.59 -28.71 -1.70
C PRO A 39 -4.75 -27.25 -1.20
N MET A 40 -5.46 -27.01 -0.10
CA MET A 40 -5.76 -25.65 0.39
C MET A 40 -4.50 -24.86 0.75
N ASN A 41 -3.43 -25.54 1.18
CA ASN A 41 -2.14 -24.92 1.46
C ASN A 41 -1.48 -24.29 0.21
N TRP A 42 -1.85 -24.70 -0.99
CA TRP A 42 -1.28 -24.20 -2.24
C TRP A 42 -1.70 -22.74 -2.55
N GLN A 43 -2.76 -22.25 -1.94
CA GLN A 43 -3.18 -20.85 -2.07
C GLN A 43 -2.25 -19.87 -1.38
N TRP A 44 -1.37 -20.32 -0.50
CA TRP A 44 -0.46 -19.47 0.24
C TRP A 44 0.69 -18.99 -0.63
N ASN A 45 0.95 -17.68 -0.57
CA ASN A 45 2.11 -17.14 -1.25
C ASN A 45 3.38 -17.41 -0.42
N PRO A 46 4.34 -18.20 -0.92
CA PRO A 46 5.56 -18.54 -0.19
C PRO A 46 6.47 -17.34 0.08
N ASP A 47 6.35 -16.27 -0.70
CA ASP A 47 7.17 -15.06 -0.56
C ASP A 47 6.66 -14.13 0.57
N VAL A 48 5.54 -14.46 1.18
CA VAL A 48 4.94 -13.66 2.25
C VAL A 48 5.05 -14.39 3.57
N THR A 49 5.66 -13.73 4.56
CA THR A 49 5.76 -14.26 5.93
C THR A 49 4.39 -14.54 6.51
N VAL A 50 4.17 -15.74 7.04
CA VAL A 50 2.97 -16.08 7.79
C VAL A 50 2.95 -15.29 9.11
N ARG A 51 1.88 -14.53 9.35
CA ARG A 51 1.70 -13.77 10.59
C ARG A 51 0.78 -14.55 11.50
N THR A 52 1.26 -14.80 12.70
CA THR A 52 0.49 -15.48 13.76
C THR A 52 -0.25 -14.45 14.64
N ASN A 53 -0.97 -14.95 15.65
CA ASN A 53 -1.52 -14.07 16.68
C ASN A 53 -0.41 -13.29 17.41
N GLY A 54 -0.73 -12.11 17.91
CA GLY A 54 0.22 -11.23 18.60
C GLY A 54 1.08 -10.35 17.69
N ILE A 55 0.87 -10.39 16.38
CA ILE A 55 1.64 -9.60 15.40
C ILE A 55 0.76 -8.46 14.86
N MET A 56 1.39 -7.31 14.66
CA MET A 56 0.76 -6.15 14.00
C MET A 56 0.90 -6.24 12.49
N GLU A 57 -0.16 -5.92 11.77
CA GLU A 57 -0.20 -5.89 10.30
C GLU A 57 -0.60 -4.52 9.77
N LYS A 58 -0.06 -4.15 8.65
CA LYS A 58 -0.43 -2.97 7.85
C LYS A 58 -0.07 -3.18 6.40
N CYS A 59 -0.55 -2.30 5.54
CA CYS A 59 -0.13 -2.27 4.14
C CYS A 59 1.39 -2.14 4.02
N SER A 60 2.02 -3.03 3.26
CA SER A 60 3.46 -3.03 2.95
C SER A 60 3.77 -2.47 1.56
N PHE A 61 2.78 -1.97 0.81
CA PHE A 61 2.87 -1.66 -0.62
C PHE A 61 3.32 -2.85 -1.47
N CYS A 62 2.94 -4.08 -1.08
CA CYS A 62 3.36 -5.30 -1.75
C CYS A 62 4.90 -5.39 -1.86
N MET A 63 5.61 -5.28 -0.74
CA MET A 63 7.08 -5.28 -0.65
C MET A 63 7.71 -6.43 -1.47
N GLN A 64 7.11 -7.62 -1.46
CA GLN A 64 7.56 -8.77 -2.23
C GLN A 64 7.56 -8.48 -3.74
N ARG A 65 6.54 -7.78 -4.26
CA ARG A 65 6.49 -7.40 -5.69
C ARG A 65 7.49 -6.33 -6.03
N ILE A 66 7.74 -5.39 -5.13
CA ILE A 66 8.79 -4.37 -5.29
C ILE A 66 10.15 -5.05 -5.37
N LYS A 67 10.45 -5.94 -4.43
CA LYS A 67 11.74 -6.66 -4.40
C LYS A 67 11.94 -7.57 -5.61
N ASP A 68 10.90 -8.25 -6.06
CA ASP A 68 10.95 -9.07 -7.27
C ASP A 68 11.29 -8.21 -8.51
N ALA A 69 10.63 -7.07 -8.68
CA ALA A 69 10.91 -6.17 -9.79
C ALA A 69 12.32 -5.57 -9.72
N GLU A 70 12.77 -5.15 -8.52
CA GLU A 70 14.15 -4.67 -8.31
C GLU A 70 15.19 -5.75 -8.66
N ASN A 71 14.97 -6.98 -8.20
CA ASN A 71 15.87 -8.09 -8.47
C ASN A 71 15.92 -8.44 -9.97
N ARG A 72 14.77 -8.49 -10.64
CA ARG A 72 14.72 -8.75 -12.08
C ARG A 72 15.44 -7.67 -12.86
N ALA A 73 15.15 -6.41 -12.61
CA ALA A 73 15.79 -5.29 -13.30
C ALA A 73 17.33 -5.29 -13.11
N ALA A 74 17.80 -5.58 -11.90
CA ALA A 74 19.21 -5.64 -11.59
C ALA A 74 19.92 -6.84 -12.24
N LEU A 75 19.29 -8.03 -12.26
CA LEU A 75 19.89 -9.27 -12.78
C LEU A 75 19.84 -9.34 -14.32
N GLU A 76 18.75 -8.90 -14.92
CA GLU A 76 18.54 -9.05 -16.37
C GLU A 76 19.20 -7.93 -17.16
N GLU A 77 19.12 -6.69 -16.69
CA GLU A 77 19.54 -5.51 -17.46
C GLU A 77 20.50 -4.59 -16.71
N GLY A 78 20.80 -4.85 -15.44
CA GLY A 78 21.68 -3.99 -14.62
C GLY A 78 21.16 -2.55 -14.48
N ARG A 79 19.83 -2.36 -14.50
CA ARG A 79 19.15 -1.08 -14.49
C ARG A 79 18.23 -0.91 -13.28
N ASP A 80 17.75 0.29 -13.08
CA ASP A 80 16.67 0.57 -12.15
C ASP A 80 15.30 0.13 -12.71
N VAL A 81 14.34 -0.06 -11.82
CA VAL A 81 12.95 -0.39 -12.17
C VAL A 81 12.29 0.80 -12.86
N ARG A 82 11.63 0.54 -13.99
CA ARG A 82 10.88 1.57 -14.74
C ARG A 82 9.48 1.77 -14.16
N ASP A 83 8.89 2.93 -14.45
CA ASP A 83 7.50 3.21 -14.08
C ASP A 83 6.55 2.19 -14.70
N GLY A 84 5.58 1.70 -13.91
CA GLY A 84 4.61 0.70 -14.32
C GLY A 84 5.06 -0.77 -14.21
N GLU A 85 6.33 -1.08 -13.94
CA GLU A 85 6.79 -2.46 -13.74
C GLU A 85 6.35 -3.05 -12.39
N ILE A 86 6.06 -2.20 -11.40
CA ILE A 86 5.55 -2.63 -10.11
C ILE A 86 4.05 -2.34 -10.05
N VAL A 87 3.26 -3.41 -9.99
CA VAL A 87 1.81 -3.33 -9.85
C VAL A 87 1.39 -3.98 -8.52
N PRO A 88 1.02 -3.20 -7.49
CA PRO A 88 0.50 -3.73 -6.24
C PRO A 88 -0.80 -4.51 -6.45
N ALA A 89 -1.12 -5.43 -5.54
CA ALA A 89 -2.30 -6.26 -5.65
C ALA A 89 -3.61 -5.45 -5.70
N CYS A 90 -3.70 -4.37 -4.94
CA CYS A 90 -4.86 -3.48 -4.94
C CYS A 90 -5.05 -2.75 -6.30
N GLN A 91 -3.95 -2.33 -6.95
CA GLN A 91 -4.00 -1.73 -8.28
C GLN A 91 -4.42 -2.77 -9.31
N GLN A 92 -3.83 -3.96 -9.27
CA GLN A 92 -4.16 -5.06 -10.19
C GLN A 92 -5.63 -5.47 -10.11
N SER A 93 -6.21 -5.44 -8.91
CA SER A 93 -7.60 -5.83 -8.67
C SER A 93 -8.61 -4.70 -8.87
N CYS A 94 -8.17 -3.49 -9.22
CA CYS A 94 -9.03 -2.34 -9.37
C CYS A 94 -9.57 -2.23 -10.81
N PRO A 95 -10.84 -2.56 -11.11
CA PRO A 95 -11.37 -2.50 -12.46
C PRO A 95 -11.52 -1.07 -13.00
N ALA A 96 -11.57 -0.08 -12.10
CA ALA A 96 -11.66 1.34 -12.45
C ALA A 96 -10.30 2.01 -12.68
N GLU A 97 -9.19 1.27 -12.54
CA GLU A 97 -7.81 1.80 -12.61
C GLU A 97 -7.58 3.05 -11.74
N ALA A 98 -8.30 3.14 -10.62
CA ALA A 98 -8.30 4.30 -9.74
C ALA A 98 -7.07 4.39 -8.83
N ILE A 99 -6.22 3.35 -8.80
CA ILE A 99 -5.02 3.28 -7.98
C ILE A 99 -3.80 3.35 -8.88
N VAL A 100 -2.94 4.32 -8.64
CA VAL A 100 -1.66 4.47 -9.34
C VAL A 100 -0.53 4.34 -8.34
N PHE A 101 0.44 3.50 -8.66
CA PHE A 101 1.62 3.26 -7.84
C PHE A 101 2.88 3.59 -8.66
N GLY A 102 3.88 4.18 -8.02
CA GLY A 102 5.15 4.50 -8.68
C GLY A 102 6.16 5.13 -7.72
N ASN A 103 7.30 5.50 -8.27
CA ASN A 103 8.39 6.14 -7.52
C ASN A 103 8.18 7.65 -7.46
N LEU A 104 7.90 8.19 -6.28
CA LEU A 104 7.71 9.63 -6.05
C LEU A 104 8.98 10.48 -6.26
N ARG A 105 10.14 9.86 -6.40
CA ARG A 105 11.41 10.57 -6.69
C ARG A 105 11.68 10.70 -8.19
N ASP A 106 10.92 10.00 -9.00
CA ASP A 106 10.98 10.09 -10.44
C ASP A 106 9.93 11.11 -10.94
N PRO A 107 10.33 12.26 -11.44
CA PRO A 107 9.39 13.27 -11.93
C PRO A 107 8.64 12.83 -13.20
N GLU A 108 9.22 11.92 -13.97
CA GLU A 108 8.60 11.36 -15.19
C GLU A 108 7.56 10.27 -14.87
N ALA A 109 7.56 9.74 -13.64
CA ALA A 109 6.61 8.70 -13.25
C ALA A 109 5.16 9.22 -13.27
N ARG A 110 4.24 8.38 -13.75
CA ARG A 110 2.81 8.69 -13.81
C ARG A 110 2.25 9.19 -12.46
N VAL A 111 2.70 8.60 -11.35
CA VAL A 111 2.27 9.00 -10.01
C VAL A 111 2.68 10.44 -9.70
N SER A 112 3.89 10.86 -10.07
CA SER A 112 4.41 12.21 -9.83
C SER A 112 3.62 13.25 -10.63
N GLN A 113 3.33 12.98 -11.90
CA GLN A 113 2.51 13.83 -12.76
C GLN A 113 1.08 14.01 -12.21
N ILE A 114 0.47 12.94 -11.68
CA ILE A 114 -0.86 13.02 -11.08
C ILE A 114 -0.84 13.89 -9.82
N LEU A 115 0.24 13.85 -9.05
CA LEU A 115 0.35 14.65 -7.81
C LEU A 115 0.45 16.17 -8.04
N GLU A 116 0.79 16.61 -9.24
CA GLU A 116 0.78 18.03 -9.61
C GLU A 116 -0.63 18.60 -9.81
N SER A 117 -1.64 17.73 -9.86
CA SER A 117 -3.03 18.15 -10.02
C SER A 117 -3.55 18.93 -8.81
N GLU A 118 -4.29 20.02 -9.04
CA GLU A 118 -5.00 20.80 -8.02
C GLU A 118 -6.02 19.97 -7.23
N ARG A 119 -6.41 18.80 -7.75
CA ARG A 119 -7.30 17.86 -7.09
C ARG A 119 -6.63 17.06 -6.00
N THR A 120 -5.30 17.06 -5.95
CA THR A 120 -4.53 16.25 -5.02
C THR A 120 -4.66 16.78 -3.59
N TYR A 121 -4.84 15.86 -2.65
CA TYR A 121 -4.77 16.16 -1.22
C TYR A 121 -4.21 14.99 -0.43
N LYS A 122 -3.69 15.28 0.75
CA LYS A 122 -3.17 14.31 1.71
C LYS A 122 -3.99 14.35 3.00
N VAL A 123 -4.44 13.20 3.45
CA VAL A 123 -5.24 13.11 4.69
C VAL A 123 -4.38 13.43 5.90
N LEU A 124 -4.83 14.31 6.78
CA LEU A 124 -4.21 14.75 8.03
C LEU A 124 -2.82 15.44 7.89
N ASP A 125 -2.33 15.66 6.68
CA ASP A 125 -1.00 16.25 6.48
C ASP A 125 -0.97 17.72 6.92
N GLU A 126 -1.97 18.50 6.51
CA GLU A 126 -2.08 19.92 6.87
C GLU A 126 -2.27 20.14 8.38
N LEU A 127 -2.94 19.21 9.07
CA LEU A 127 -3.28 19.35 10.48
C LEU A 127 -2.12 18.97 11.41
N ILE A 128 -1.41 17.89 11.11
CA ILE A 128 -0.42 17.28 12.01
C ILE A 128 0.87 16.84 11.32
N ASN A 129 1.09 17.28 10.07
CA ASN A 129 2.31 17.05 9.30
C ASN A 129 2.75 15.57 9.27
N THR A 130 1.85 14.68 8.91
CA THR A 130 2.11 13.24 8.89
C THR A 130 2.92 12.76 7.68
N GLN A 131 3.01 13.57 6.64
CA GLN A 131 3.72 13.29 5.39
C GLN A 131 3.41 11.89 4.81
N PRO A 132 2.14 11.57 4.54
CA PRO A 132 1.77 10.25 4.05
C PRO A 132 2.31 10.01 2.64
N ALA A 133 2.65 8.75 2.35
CA ALA A 133 3.05 8.32 1.01
C ALA A 133 1.84 8.05 0.09
N VAL A 134 0.63 8.12 0.62
CA VAL A 134 -0.62 7.97 -0.13
C VAL A 134 -1.28 9.33 -0.24
N SER A 135 -1.62 9.70 -1.46
CA SER A 135 -2.38 10.91 -1.79
C SER A 135 -3.69 10.53 -2.47
N TYR A 136 -4.65 11.40 -2.42
CA TYR A 136 -5.99 11.19 -2.98
C TYR A 136 -6.33 12.31 -3.95
N LEU A 137 -7.19 12.01 -4.91
CA LEU A 137 -7.78 12.99 -5.79
C LEU A 137 -9.21 13.34 -5.34
N LYS A 138 -9.51 14.61 -5.22
CA LYS A 138 -10.87 15.09 -4.91
C LYS A 138 -11.84 14.63 -6.00
N LYS A 139 -13.01 14.14 -5.58
CA LYS A 139 -14.11 13.85 -6.49
C LYS A 139 -14.66 15.16 -7.04
N VAL A 140 -14.82 15.24 -8.36
CA VAL A 140 -15.52 16.35 -9.01
C VAL A 140 -17.00 15.98 -9.09
N THR A 141 -17.85 16.83 -8.52
CA THR A 141 -19.30 16.72 -8.63
C THR A 141 -19.84 17.99 -9.29
N PHE A 142 -20.67 17.81 -10.30
CA PHE A 142 -21.40 18.91 -10.93
C PHE A 142 -22.70 19.09 -10.14
N HIS A 143 -22.90 20.26 -9.57
CA HIS A 143 -24.21 20.65 -9.02
C HIS A 143 -24.90 21.53 -10.08
N GLU A 144 -26.10 21.16 -10.46
CA GLU A 144 -26.97 22.10 -11.17
C GLU A 144 -27.21 23.26 -10.21
N VAL A 145 -26.80 24.44 -10.60
CA VAL A 145 -27.19 25.66 -9.91
C VAL A 145 -28.67 25.80 -10.20
N SER A 146 -29.52 25.38 -9.27
CA SER A 146 -30.95 25.69 -9.35
C SER A 146 -31.07 27.21 -9.40
N GLY A 147 -31.34 27.73 -10.61
CA GLY A 147 -31.56 29.15 -10.84
C GLY A 147 -32.68 29.59 -9.92
N GLY A 148 -32.33 30.42 -8.95
CA GLY A 148 -33.34 31.11 -8.13
C GLY A 148 -34.13 32.02 -9.05
N HIS A 149 -35.44 31.81 -9.09
CA HIS A 149 -36.44 32.77 -9.55
C HIS A 149 -36.86 33.64 -8.36
#